data_3b8c158bb7e647cf0468f5934af65d55
#
_entry.id   3b8c158bb7e647cf0468f5934af65d55
#
_cell.length_a   1.000
_cell.length_b   1.000
_cell.length_c   1.000
_cell.angle_alpha   90.00
_cell.angle_beta   90.00
_cell.angle_gamma   90.00
#
_symmetry.space_group_name_H-M   'P 1'
#
loop_
_entity.id
_entity.type
_entity.pdbx_description
1 polymer ?
#
loop_
_entity_poly.entity_id
_entity_poly.type
_entity_poly.pdbx_seq_one_letter_code
_entity_poly.pdbx_strand_id
1 'polypeptide(L)' 'MTIRDILTNIRERLQKAGIEDFEYESWVLLEWKLHIDRAEFYMNPNGEVKQELLEKLEEVLL' A
#
# COMPACT_ATOMS: atom_id res chain seq x y z
N MET A 1 11.92 -1.93 1.67
CA MET A 1 10.78 -2.18 0.78
C MET A 1 10.34 -0.88 0.12
N THR A 2 10.19 -0.88 -1.19
CA THR A 2 9.81 0.34 -1.91
C THR A 2 8.30 0.57 -1.87
N ILE A 3 7.88 1.79 -2.22
CA ILE A 3 6.46 2.13 -2.28
C ILE A 3 5.75 1.23 -3.29
N ARG A 4 6.40 0.95 -4.43
CA ARG A 4 5.85 0.05 -5.44
C ARG A 4 5.62 -1.36 -4.90
N ASP A 5 6.60 -1.88 -4.16
CA ASP A 5 6.50 -3.21 -3.55
C ASP A 5 5.33 -3.30 -2.58
N ILE A 6 5.14 -2.24 -1.80
CA ILE A 6 4.04 -2.17 -0.84
C ILE A 6 2.69 -2.19 -1.54
N LEU A 7 2.54 -1.39 -2.59
CA LEU A 7 1.29 -1.34 -3.35
C LEU A 7 0.97 -2.69 -3.95
N THR A 8 1.98 -3.37 -4.53
CA THR A 8 1.81 -4.70 -5.09
C THR A 8 1.39 -5.70 -4.02
N ASN A 9 2.01 -5.62 -2.85
CA ASN A 9 1.69 -6.49 -1.73
C ASN A 9 0.24 -6.31 -1.26
N ILE A 10 -0.19 -5.06 -1.13
CA ILE A 10 -1.55 -4.74 -0.73
C ILE A 10 -2.56 -5.30 -1.75
N ARG A 11 -2.29 -5.07 -3.04
CA ARG A 11 -3.17 -5.57 -4.11
C ARG A 11 -3.34 -7.09 -4.04
N GLU A 12 -2.23 -7.80 -3.88
CA GLU A 12 -2.27 -9.26 -3.82
C GLU A 12 -3.07 -9.75 -2.63
N ARG A 13 -2.89 -9.13 -1.47
CA ARG A 13 -3.60 -9.53 -0.27
C ARG A 13 -5.10 -9.28 -0.40
N LEU A 14 -5.49 -8.14 -0.93
CA LEU A 14 -6.89 -7.81 -1.12
C LEU A 14 -7.54 -8.70 -2.17
N GLN A 15 -6.81 -9.01 -3.23
CA GLN A 15 -7.31 -9.90 -4.27
C GLN A 15 -7.55 -11.31 -3.72
N LYS A 16 -6.62 -11.82 -2.93
CA LYS A 16 -6.76 -13.14 -2.29
C LYS A 16 -7.92 -13.18 -1.30
N ALA A 17 -8.23 -12.05 -0.68
CA ALA A 17 -9.36 -11.94 0.24
C ALA A 17 -10.71 -11.83 -0.47
N GLY A 18 -10.72 -11.80 -1.80
CA GLY A 18 -11.95 -11.74 -2.57
C GLY A 18 -12.56 -10.36 -2.72
N ILE A 19 -11.76 -9.32 -2.50
CA ILE A 19 -12.23 -7.94 -2.63
C ILE A 19 -12.20 -7.52 -4.10
N GLU A 20 -13.37 -7.25 -4.68
CA GLU A 20 -13.46 -6.91 -6.09
C GLU A 20 -12.75 -5.61 -6.46
N ASP A 21 -12.88 -4.59 -5.62
CA ASP A 21 -12.26 -3.29 -5.86
C ASP A 21 -10.86 -3.20 -5.27
N PHE A 22 -10.09 -4.26 -5.37
CA PHE A 22 -8.79 -4.33 -4.71
C PHE A 22 -7.82 -3.24 -5.17
N GLU A 23 -7.90 -2.80 -6.42
CA GLU A 23 -7.03 -1.71 -6.88
C GLU A 23 -7.38 -0.39 -6.19
N TYR A 24 -8.65 -0.03 -6.17
CA TYR A 24 -9.11 1.18 -5.50
C TYR A 24 -8.80 1.12 -4.00
N GLU A 25 -9.14 0.02 -3.36
CA GLU A 25 -8.90 -0.15 -1.94
C GLU A 25 -7.41 -0.11 -1.60
N SER A 26 -6.56 -0.60 -2.49
CA SER A 26 -5.11 -0.53 -2.29
C SER A 26 -4.63 0.91 -2.22
N TRP A 27 -5.12 1.77 -3.13
CA TRP A 27 -4.77 3.19 -3.12
C TRP A 27 -5.30 3.88 -1.87
N VAL A 28 -6.52 3.53 -1.44
CA VAL A 28 -7.11 4.10 -0.23
C VAL A 28 -6.26 3.78 0.99
N LEU A 29 -5.82 2.52 1.12
CA LEU A 29 -4.96 2.13 2.23
C LEU A 29 -3.62 2.82 2.18
N LEU A 30 -3.01 2.91 1.00
CA LEU A 30 -1.72 3.56 0.84
C LEU A 30 -1.80 5.03 1.23
N GLU A 31 -2.81 5.73 0.76
CA GLU A 31 -2.98 7.14 1.02
C GLU A 31 -3.41 7.41 2.47
N TRP A 32 -4.38 6.66 2.95
CA TRP A 32 -4.99 6.91 4.26
C TRP A 32 -4.14 6.43 5.43
N LYS A 33 -3.58 5.24 5.33
CA LYS A 33 -2.81 4.65 6.43
C LYS A 33 -1.33 5.01 6.38
N LEU A 34 -0.76 5.06 5.20
CA LEU A 34 0.67 5.33 5.04
C LEU A 34 0.94 6.77 4.63
N HIS A 35 -0.12 7.54 4.35
CA HIS A 35 0.00 8.95 3.93
C HIS A 35 0.84 9.13 2.67
N ILE A 36 0.77 8.16 1.77
CA ILE A 36 1.46 8.21 0.49
C ILE A 36 0.39 8.36 -0.59
N ASP A 37 0.33 9.53 -1.23
CA ASP A 37 -0.65 9.76 -2.27
C ASP A 37 -0.13 9.33 -3.65
N ARG A 38 -0.99 9.39 -4.66
CA ARG A 38 -0.63 8.99 -6.01
C ARG A 38 0.50 9.83 -6.59
N ALA A 39 0.50 11.13 -6.31
CA ALA A 39 1.53 12.03 -6.79
C ALA A 39 2.89 11.60 -6.25
N GLU A 40 2.97 11.31 -4.96
CA GLU A 40 4.20 10.85 -4.33
C GLU A 40 4.66 9.52 -4.92
N PHE A 41 3.72 8.61 -5.15
CA PHE A 41 4.03 7.32 -5.78
C PHE A 41 4.63 7.51 -7.17
N TYR A 42 4.02 8.35 -8.01
CA TYR A 42 4.51 8.57 -9.37
C TYR A 42 5.82 9.33 -9.41
N MET A 43 6.06 10.21 -8.45
CA MET A 43 7.32 10.94 -8.39
C MET A 43 8.47 10.08 -7.91
N ASN A 44 8.22 9.14 -7.01
CA ASN A 44 9.28 8.34 -6.41
C ASN A 44 8.81 6.92 -6.08
N PRO A 45 8.47 6.11 -7.10
CA PRO A 45 7.95 4.75 -6.89
C PRO A 45 8.96 3.81 -6.25
N ASN A 46 10.25 4.13 -6.35
CA ASN A 46 11.32 3.31 -5.77
C ASN A 46 11.79 3.85 -4.41
N GLY A 47 11.05 4.81 -3.83
CA GLY A 47 11.38 5.32 -2.52
C GLY A 47 11.21 4.25 -1.44
N GLU A 48 12.13 4.25 -0.49
CA GLU A 48 12.07 3.32 0.63
C GLU A 48 11.04 3.77 1.66
N VAL A 49 10.31 2.81 2.21
CA VAL A 49 9.30 3.06 3.23
C VAL A 49 9.85 2.62 4.58
N LYS A 50 9.60 3.43 5.60
CA LYS A 50 10.09 3.16 6.95
C LYS A 50 9.42 1.92 7.52
N GLN A 51 10.16 1.18 8.33
CA GLN A 51 9.67 -0.02 8.98
C GLN A 51 8.41 0.24 9.81
N GLU A 52 8.31 1.40 10.44
CA GLU A 52 7.15 1.79 11.23
C GLU A 52 5.87 1.78 10.40
N LEU A 53 5.95 2.25 9.16
CA LEU A 53 4.79 2.26 8.27
C LEU A 53 4.40 0.87 7.82
N LEU A 54 5.39 -0.01 7.63
CA LEU A 54 5.14 -1.40 7.28
C LEU A 54 4.43 -2.13 8.42
N GLU A 55 4.80 -1.84 9.65
CA GLU A 55 4.16 -2.41 10.82
C GLU A 55 2.71 -1.96 10.94
N LYS A 56 2.44 -0.68 10.67
CA LYS A 56 1.07 -0.16 10.66
C LYS A 56 0.23 -0.85 9.59
N LEU A 57 0.82 -1.10 8.43
CA LEU A 57 0.13 -1.78 7.35
C LEU A 57 -0.27 -3.19 7.76
N GLU A 58 0.64 -3.91 8.39
CA GLU A 58 0.36 -5.27 8.85
C GLU A 58 -0.79 -5.29 9.86
N GLU A 59 -0.86 -4.32 10.76
CA GLU A 59 -1.96 -4.20 11.71
C GLU A 59 -3.30 -4.04 11.01
N VAL A 60 -3.33 -3.30 9.91
CA VAL A 60 -4.56 -3.05 9.16
C VAL A 60 -4.99 -4.27 8.36
N LEU A 61 -4.02 -5.01 7.80
CA LEU A 61 -4.28 -6.16 6.94
C LEU A 61 -4.53 -7.47 7.70
N LEU A 62 -4.27 -7.48 8.97
CA LEU A 62 -4.61 -8.61 9.82
C LEU A 62 -6.08 -8.58 10.20
#